data_15eb8959ff8d27670cf97b9763038b79
#
_entry.id   15eb8959ff8d27670cf97b9763038b79
#
_cell.length_a   1.000
_cell.length_b   1.000
_cell.length_c   1.000
_cell.angle_alpha   90.00
_cell.angle_beta   90.00
_cell.angle_gamma   90.00
#
_symmetry.space_group_name_H-M   'P 1'
#
loop_
_entity.id
_entity.type
_entity.pdbx_description
1 polymer ?
#
loop_
_entity_poly.entity_id
_entity_poly.type
_entity_poly.pdbx_seq_one_letter_code
_entity_poly.pdbx_strand_id
1 'polypeptide(L)'
;MVFIAGAIFLFMTSCAAHKQCGDTSAKKKYSGKRYNQALKERDALCDQTKQQQNKIASLDKEMAALKEDYNVLNIKYNNLRQTSGSELTKLNEDLDKKQLRLRELESILRKQDSILNVLNTSVKNALLGFNPDELSVEMKNGKVYVSMSDKLLFKSGDANVEAKGKEALKKLAEVLNKNTDVSIAIEGHTDNVPIKTAIYKDNWDLSAARATNVVRLLTDEYKMDAHRLTASGKGEYFPVADNSTVEGKAKNRRTEIVLSPKLDELMKLISVK
;
A
#
# COMPACT_ATOMS: atom_id res chain seq x y z
N MET A 1 -0.42 -51.47 -17.10
CA MET A 1 -0.85 -52.87 -16.83
C MET A 1 -2.18 -52.84 -16.13
N VAL A 2 -3.26 -53.01 -16.90
CA VAL A 2 -4.65 -52.87 -16.46
C VAL A 2 -5.14 -54.29 -16.13
N PHE A 3 -5.46 -54.56 -14.90
CA PHE A 3 -6.17 -55.79 -14.53
C PHE A 3 -7.67 -55.54 -14.50
N ILE A 4 -8.35 -56.04 -15.52
CA ILE A 4 -9.82 -56.13 -15.58
C ILE A 4 -10.21 -57.38 -14.83
N ALA A 5 -10.77 -57.21 -13.62
CA ALA A 5 -11.43 -58.27 -12.88
C ALA A 5 -12.89 -58.33 -13.33
N GLY A 6 -13.19 -59.30 -14.23
CA GLY A 6 -14.55 -59.57 -14.66
C GLY A 6 -15.31 -60.29 -13.55
N ALA A 7 -16.32 -59.66 -12.98
CA ALA A 7 -17.28 -60.27 -12.09
C ALA A 7 -18.33 -61.01 -12.92
N ILE A 8 -18.23 -62.34 -12.96
CA ILE A 8 -19.25 -63.24 -13.55
C ILE A 8 -20.44 -63.25 -12.58
N PHE A 9 -21.53 -62.58 -12.96
CA PHE A 9 -22.83 -62.65 -12.28
C PHE A 9 -23.52 -63.97 -12.71
N LEU A 10 -23.39 -64.99 -11.88
CA LEU A 10 -24.20 -66.18 -11.99
C LEU A 10 -25.65 -65.85 -11.63
N PHE A 11 -26.50 -65.66 -12.63
CA PHE A 11 -27.95 -65.62 -12.44
C PHE A 11 -28.42 -67.05 -12.07
N MET A 12 -28.58 -67.32 -10.78
CA MET A 12 -29.39 -68.41 -10.30
C MET A 12 -30.88 -68.05 -10.51
N THR A 13 -31.41 -68.44 -11.63
CA THR A 13 -32.88 -68.47 -11.83
C THR A 13 -33.48 -69.55 -10.94
N SER A 14 -33.71 -69.23 -9.67
CA SER A 14 -34.59 -69.96 -8.80
C SER A 14 -36.01 -69.70 -9.29
N CYS A 15 -36.57 -70.66 -10.05
CA CYS A 15 -38.02 -70.74 -10.29
C CYS A 15 -38.76 -71.12 -9.00
N ALA A 16 -38.77 -70.25 -8.01
CA ALA A 16 -39.74 -70.30 -6.96
C ALA A 16 -41.02 -69.68 -7.50
N ALA A 17 -41.97 -70.49 -7.84
CA ALA A 17 -43.36 -70.02 -8.13
C ALA A 17 -43.85 -69.26 -6.91
N HIS A 18 -43.65 -67.94 -6.95
CA HIS A 18 -44.13 -67.03 -5.95
C HIS A 18 -45.64 -66.95 -6.06
N LYS A 19 -46.37 -67.80 -5.33
CA LYS A 19 -47.82 -67.67 -5.20
C LYS A 19 -48.11 -66.26 -4.69
N GLN A 20 -48.61 -65.41 -5.58
CA GLN A 20 -49.00 -64.07 -5.21
C GLN A 20 -49.98 -64.08 -4.03
N CYS A 21 -49.71 -63.23 -3.04
CA CYS A 21 -50.63 -62.96 -1.95
C CYS A 21 -52.01 -62.60 -2.51
N GLY A 22 -53.02 -63.35 -2.19
CA GLY A 22 -54.40 -63.12 -2.69
C GLY A 22 -54.91 -64.07 -3.70
N ASP A 23 -54.13 -65.09 -4.15
CA ASP A 23 -54.66 -66.14 -5.02
C ASP A 23 -55.70 -67.04 -4.31
N THR A 24 -56.95 -66.83 -4.66
CA THR A 24 -58.13 -67.52 -4.09
C THR A 24 -58.53 -68.79 -4.81
N SER A 25 -57.66 -69.26 -5.75
CA SER A 25 -58.01 -70.45 -6.53
C SER A 25 -58.19 -71.74 -5.76
N ALA A 26 -57.70 -71.77 -4.51
CA ALA A 26 -57.85 -72.91 -3.62
C ALA A 26 -59.09 -72.89 -2.68
N LYS A 27 -60.02 -71.96 -2.88
CA LYS A 27 -61.18 -71.74 -1.94
C LYS A 27 -62.24 -72.83 -1.91
N LYS A 28 -62.15 -73.90 -2.66
CA LYS A 28 -63.30 -74.81 -2.86
C LYS A 28 -63.28 -76.07 -2.06
N LYS A 29 -62.36 -76.38 -1.15
CA LYS A 29 -62.28 -77.71 -0.53
C LYS A 29 -62.38 -77.82 1.01
N TYR A 30 -62.30 -76.68 1.72
CA TYR A 30 -62.36 -76.76 3.24
C TYR A 30 -63.18 -75.60 3.82
N SER A 31 -64.29 -75.91 4.49
CA SER A 31 -65.10 -74.96 5.23
C SER A 31 -65.10 -75.29 6.74
N GLY A 32 -64.23 -74.66 7.49
CA GLY A 32 -64.20 -74.74 8.93
C GLY A 32 -63.71 -73.50 9.61
N LYS A 33 -64.11 -73.20 10.85
CA LYS A 33 -63.74 -72.01 11.62
C LYS A 33 -62.19 -71.77 11.60
N ARG A 34 -61.42 -72.87 11.81
CA ARG A 34 -59.92 -72.78 11.78
C ARG A 34 -59.34 -72.42 10.44
N TYR A 35 -59.90 -72.90 9.34
CA TYR A 35 -59.49 -72.57 8.02
C TYR A 35 -59.73 -71.07 7.69
N ASN A 36 -60.90 -70.55 8.03
CA ASN A 36 -61.25 -69.15 7.84
C ASN A 36 -60.38 -68.22 8.71
N GLN A 37 -59.97 -68.65 9.89
CA GLN A 37 -59.05 -67.90 10.74
C GLN A 37 -57.66 -67.88 10.13
N ALA A 38 -57.12 -69.00 9.69
CA ALA A 38 -55.81 -69.08 9.01
C ALA A 38 -55.77 -68.22 7.70
N LEU A 39 -56.88 -68.17 7.00
CA LEU A 39 -57.00 -67.25 5.83
C LEU A 39 -56.90 -65.78 6.24
N LYS A 40 -57.56 -65.37 7.30
CA LYS A 40 -57.50 -63.98 7.81
C LYS A 40 -56.09 -63.64 8.28
N GLU A 41 -55.44 -64.56 9.02
CA GLU A 41 -54.06 -64.40 9.48
C GLU A 41 -53.06 -64.29 8.29
N ARG A 42 -53.24 -65.14 7.27
CA ARG A 42 -52.47 -65.07 6.04
C ARG A 42 -52.64 -63.71 5.32
N ASP A 43 -53.90 -63.29 5.18
CA ASP A 43 -54.23 -62.03 4.49
C ASP A 43 -53.65 -60.78 5.23
N ALA A 44 -53.77 -60.85 6.61
CA ALA A 44 -53.15 -59.79 7.44
C ALA A 44 -51.61 -59.77 7.32
N LEU A 45 -50.98 -60.98 7.33
CA LEU A 45 -49.53 -61.09 7.10
C LEU A 45 -49.11 -60.58 5.68
N CYS A 46 -49.95 -60.88 4.67
CA CYS A 46 -49.73 -60.39 3.31
C CYS A 46 -49.78 -58.88 3.23
N ASP A 47 -50.75 -58.24 3.88
CA ASP A 47 -50.92 -56.80 3.93
C ASP A 47 -49.72 -56.15 4.70
N GLN A 48 -49.32 -56.77 5.80
CA GLN A 48 -48.12 -56.35 6.53
C GLN A 48 -46.87 -56.45 5.68
N THR A 49 -46.69 -57.57 4.94
CA THR A 49 -45.53 -57.74 4.02
C THR A 49 -45.51 -56.68 2.93
N LYS A 50 -46.70 -56.38 2.32
CA LYS A 50 -46.79 -55.29 1.34
C LYS A 50 -46.45 -53.92 1.92
N GLN A 51 -46.91 -53.65 3.15
CA GLN A 51 -46.55 -52.38 3.83
C GLN A 51 -45.04 -52.31 4.09
N GLN A 52 -44.43 -53.39 4.55
CA GLN A 52 -42.99 -53.45 4.75
C GLN A 52 -42.22 -53.28 3.45
N GLN A 53 -42.62 -53.96 2.37
CA GLN A 53 -42.00 -53.77 1.03
C GLN A 53 -42.08 -52.35 0.54
N ASN A 54 -43.25 -51.68 0.72
CA ASN A 54 -43.39 -50.26 0.36
C ASN A 54 -42.50 -49.38 1.22
N LYS A 55 -42.34 -49.67 2.50
CA LYS A 55 -41.46 -48.96 3.40
C LYS A 55 -39.99 -49.15 3.01
N ILE A 56 -39.59 -50.40 2.68
CA ILE A 56 -38.24 -50.68 2.17
C ILE A 56 -38.00 -49.87 0.88
N ALA A 57 -38.91 -49.90 -0.07
CA ALA A 57 -38.77 -49.15 -1.32
C ALA A 57 -38.66 -47.62 -1.10
N SER A 58 -39.38 -47.07 -0.09
CA SER A 58 -39.24 -45.63 0.26
C SER A 58 -37.87 -45.34 0.91
N LEU A 59 -37.41 -46.21 1.82
CA LEU A 59 -36.11 -46.07 2.46
C LEU A 59 -34.93 -46.19 1.47
N ASP A 60 -35.06 -47.10 0.50
CA ASP A 60 -34.05 -47.26 -0.57
C ASP A 60 -33.94 -45.97 -1.42
N LYS A 61 -35.09 -45.33 -1.72
CA LYS A 61 -35.10 -44.05 -2.41
C LYS A 61 -34.45 -42.94 -1.56
N GLU A 62 -34.81 -42.86 -0.29
CA GLU A 62 -34.22 -41.87 0.63
C GLU A 62 -32.71 -42.09 0.78
N MET A 63 -32.28 -43.34 0.88
CA MET A 63 -30.87 -43.70 0.96
C MET A 63 -30.11 -43.34 -0.33
N ALA A 64 -30.69 -43.55 -1.49
CA ALA A 64 -30.11 -43.16 -2.78
C ALA A 64 -29.96 -41.65 -2.89
N ALA A 65 -30.98 -40.88 -2.53
CA ALA A 65 -30.94 -39.41 -2.52
C ALA A 65 -29.88 -38.88 -1.53
N LEU A 66 -29.85 -39.42 -0.31
CA LEU A 66 -28.87 -39.01 0.69
C LEU A 66 -27.42 -39.33 0.24
N LYS A 67 -27.22 -40.45 -0.45
CA LYS A 67 -25.92 -40.82 -1.01
C LYS A 67 -25.48 -39.84 -2.12
N GLU A 68 -26.41 -39.41 -2.94
CA GLU A 68 -26.13 -38.37 -3.96
C GLU A 68 -25.80 -37.03 -3.31
N ASP A 69 -26.59 -36.57 -2.34
CA ASP A 69 -26.31 -35.33 -1.58
C ASP A 69 -24.94 -35.38 -0.88
N TYR A 70 -24.61 -36.51 -0.28
CA TYR A 70 -23.28 -36.71 0.31
C TYR A 70 -22.17 -36.59 -0.70
N ASN A 71 -22.30 -37.18 -1.89
CA ASN A 71 -21.32 -37.06 -2.97
C ASN A 71 -21.16 -35.62 -3.44
N VAL A 72 -22.26 -34.90 -3.66
CA VAL A 72 -22.25 -33.48 -4.05
C VAL A 72 -21.57 -32.63 -2.98
N LEU A 73 -21.91 -32.84 -1.71
CA LEU A 73 -21.30 -32.14 -0.60
C LEU A 73 -19.79 -32.41 -0.48
N ASN A 74 -19.38 -33.66 -0.65
CA ASN A 74 -17.97 -34.05 -0.63
C ASN A 74 -17.16 -33.40 -1.76
N ILE A 75 -17.73 -33.31 -2.98
CA ILE A 75 -17.11 -32.58 -4.10
C ILE A 75 -16.98 -31.10 -3.77
N LYS A 76 -18.03 -30.46 -3.24
CA LYS A 76 -18.00 -29.05 -2.84
C LYS A 76 -16.95 -28.80 -1.75
N TYR A 77 -16.90 -29.67 -0.75
CA TYR A 77 -15.91 -29.58 0.34
C TYR A 77 -14.46 -29.66 -0.20
N ASN A 78 -14.18 -30.63 -1.08
CA ASN A 78 -12.85 -30.79 -1.64
C ASN A 78 -12.45 -29.60 -2.53
N ASN A 79 -13.38 -29.09 -3.33
CA ASN A 79 -13.16 -27.89 -4.15
C ASN A 79 -12.88 -26.66 -3.27
N LEU A 80 -13.67 -26.44 -2.23
CA LEU A 80 -13.47 -25.34 -1.30
C LEU A 80 -12.13 -25.45 -0.58
N ARG A 81 -11.78 -26.64 -0.12
CA ARG A 81 -10.48 -26.90 0.53
C ARG A 81 -9.31 -26.58 -0.40
N GLN A 82 -9.38 -26.98 -1.66
CA GLN A 82 -8.35 -26.73 -2.67
C GLN A 82 -8.26 -25.23 -2.97
N THR A 83 -9.39 -24.58 -3.22
CA THR A 83 -9.45 -23.13 -3.52
C THR A 83 -8.91 -22.31 -2.35
N SER A 84 -9.40 -22.56 -1.14
CA SER A 84 -8.93 -21.88 0.07
C SER A 84 -7.44 -22.11 0.32
N GLY A 85 -6.94 -23.32 0.09
CA GLY A 85 -5.51 -23.62 0.20
C GLY A 85 -4.67 -22.82 -0.78
N SER A 86 -5.10 -22.73 -2.06
CA SER A 86 -4.39 -21.94 -3.07
C SER A 86 -4.46 -20.44 -2.80
N GLU A 87 -5.58 -19.92 -2.31
CA GLU A 87 -5.74 -18.52 -1.93
C GLU A 87 -4.86 -18.14 -0.74
N LEU A 88 -4.79 -18.99 0.28
CA LEU A 88 -3.90 -18.78 1.42
C LEU A 88 -2.43 -18.76 1.01
N THR A 89 -2.02 -19.66 0.10
CA THR A 89 -0.64 -19.65 -0.40
C THR A 89 -0.32 -18.33 -1.13
N LYS A 90 -1.20 -17.88 -2.03
CA LYS A 90 -1.04 -16.59 -2.72
C LYS A 90 -1.00 -15.41 -1.76
N LEU A 91 -1.88 -15.42 -0.75
CA LEU A 91 -1.94 -14.35 0.24
C LEU A 91 -0.65 -14.29 1.07
N ASN A 92 -0.09 -15.45 1.45
CA ASN A 92 1.19 -15.50 2.16
C ASN A 92 2.34 -14.99 1.29
N GLU A 93 2.41 -15.39 0.02
CA GLU A 93 3.42 -14.88 -0.91
C GLU A 93 3.33 -13.35 -1.10
N ASP A 94 2.11 -12.82 -1.21
CA ASP A 94 1.90 -11.38 -1.32
C ASP A 94 2.25 -10.63 -0.03
N LEU A 95 1.97 -11.25 1.13
CA LEU A 95 2.35 -10.71 2.43
C LEU A 95 3.88 -10.64 2.57
N ASP A 96 4.58 -11.70 2.21
CA ASP A 96 6.05 -11.75 2.25
C ASP A 96 6.67 -10.68 1.33
N LYS A 97 6.16 -10.53 0.09
CA LYS A 97 6.58 -9.46 -0.84
C LYS A 97 6.37 -8.07 -0.24
N LYS A 98 5.22 -7.83 0.36
CA LYS A 98 4.92 -6.54 1.01
C LYS A 98 5.82 -6.28 2.21
N GLN A 99 6.12 -7.29 3.01
CA GLN A 99 7.03 -7.17 4.15
C GLN A 99 8.48 -6.85 3.70
N LEU A 100 8.96 -7.51 2.65
CA LEU A 100 10.28 -7.20 2.08
C LEU A 100 10.34 -5.75 1.60
N ARG A 101 9.32 -5.32 0.86
CA ARG A 101 9.24 -3.94 0.37
C ARG A 101 9.19 -2.91 1.50
N LEU A 102 8.46 -3.21 2.58
CA LEU A 102 8.40 -2.35 3.76
C LEU A 102 9.79 -2.17 4.41
N ARG A 103 10.52 -3.28 4.60
CA ARG A 103 11.88 -3.24 5.16
C ARG A 103 12.85 -2.44 4.30
N GLU A 104 12.72 -2.54 2.98
CA GLU A 104 13.53 -1.77 2.04
C GLU A 104 13.23 -0.27 2.13
N LEU A 105 11.94 0.12 2.16
CA LEU A 105 11.51 1.49 2.37
C LEU A 105 12.03 2.07 3.70
N GLU A 106 11.91 1.32 4.78
CA GLU A 106 12.43 1.72 6.10
C GLU A 106 13.96 1.90 6.08
N SER A 107 14.68 1.06 5.35
CA SER A 107 16.14 1.18 5.19
C SER A 107 16.52 2.48 4.47
N ILE A 108 15.80 2.81 3.38
CA ILE A 108 16.03 4.04 2.62
C ILE A 108 15.72 5.27 3.48
N LEU A 109 14.60 5.27 4.21
CA LEU A 109 14.24 6.37 5.10
C LEU A 109 15.31 6.60 6.18
N ARG A 110 15.79 5.53 6.82
CA ARG A 110 16.89 5.64 7.83
C ARG A 110 18.17 6.20 7.21
N LYS A 111 18.52 5.80 5.99
CA LYS A 111 19.68 6.33 5.27
C LYS A 111 19.50 7.84 5.00
N GLN A 112 18.32 8.27 4.58
CA GLN A 112 18.01 9.69 4.34
C GLN A 112 18.07 10.52 5.62
N ASP A 113 17.50 10.03 6.71
CA ASP A 113 17.58 10.70 8.02
C ASP A 113 19.03 10.85 8.50
N SER A 114 19.86 9.81 8.28
CA SER A 114 21.28 9.86 8.61
C SER A 114 22.02 10.93 7.79
N ILE A 115 21.76 10.99 6.47
CA ILE A 115 22.36 12.01 5.58
C ILE A 115 21.96 13.42 6.05
N LEU A 116 20.69 13.65 6.36
CA LEU A 116 20.20 14.94 6.82
C LEU A 116 20.82 15.36 8.15
N ASN A 117 20.97 14.45 9.10
CA ASN A 117 21.58 14.74 10.41
C ASN A 117 23.05 15.14 10.25
N VAL A 118 23.82 14.38 9.46
CA VAL A 118 25.22 14.70 9.14
C VAL A 118 25.32 16.04 8.42
N LEU A 119 24.46 16.28 7.44
CA LEU A 119 24.41 17.53 6.69
C LEU A 119 24.10 18.72 7.59
N ASN A 120 23.03 18.63 8.41
CA ASN A 120 22.65 19.67 9.37
C ASN A 120 23.81 20.05 10.30
N THR A 121 24.50 19.05 10.84
CA THR A 121 25.67 19.26 11.71
C THR A 121 26.81 19.92 10.95
N SER A 122 27.12 19.45 9.76
CA SER A 122 28.20 19.98 8.91
C SER A 122 27.93 21.42 8.48
N VAL A 123 26.70 21.75 8.10
CA VAL A 123 26.28 23.10 7.72
C VAL A 123 26.35 24.03 8.93
N LYS A 124 25.81 23.60 10.09
CA LYS A 124 25.90 24.40 11.34
C LYS A 124 27.36 24.72 11.69
N ASN A 125 28.24 23.73 11.64
CA ASN A 125 29.65 23.91 11.96
C ASN A 125 30.37 24.85 10.98
N ALA A 126 30.08 24.72 9.66
CA ALA A 126 30.69 25.59 8.64
C ALA A 126 30.25 27.05 8.75
N LEU A 127 29.04 27.28 9.26
CA LEU A 127 28.46 28.61 9.42
C LEU A 127 28.58 29.17 10.83
N LEU A 128 29.37 28.53 11.70
CA LEU A 128 29.74 29.10 13.00
C LEU A 128 30.45 30.43 12.81
N GLY A 129 30.11 31.42 13.64
CA GLY A 129 30.69 32.78 13.60
C GLY A 129 29.85 33.81 12.85
N PHE A 130 28.75 33.41 12.17
CA PHE A 130 27.74 34.35 11.72
C PHE A 130 26.76 34.68 12.84
N ASN A 131 26.23 35.90 12.82
CA ASN A 131 25.21 36.33 13.79
C ASN A 131 23.93 35.47 13.60
N PRO A 132 23.37 34.89 14.67
CA PRO A 132 22.15 34.11 14.61
C PRO A 132 20.92 34.86 14.04
N ASP A 133 20.88 36.21 14.19
CA ASP A 133 19.83 37.05 13.61
C ASP A 133 20.00 37.23 12.09
N GLU A 134 21.20 37.00 11.56
CA GLU A 134 21.48 37.15 10.14
C GLU A 134 21.46 35.80 9.41
N LEU A 135 21.82 34.70 10.10
CA LEU A 135 21.89 33.38 9.52
C LEU A 135 21.48 32.32 10.55
N SER A 136 20.48 31.52 10.23
CA SER A 136 20.04 30.37 11.04
C SER A 136 20.01 29.08 10.24
N VAL A 137 20.16 27.93 10.95
CA VAL A 137 20.12 26.60 10.35
C VAL A 137 19.17 25.73 11.19
N GLU A 138 18.08 25.31 10.55
CA GLU A 138 17.03 24.51 11.19
C GLU A 138 16.73 23.25 10.39
N MET A 139 16.44 22.16 11.09
CA MET A 139 15.92 20.94 10.46
C MET A 139 14.43 20.82 10.73
N LYS A 140 13.63 20.75 9.66
CA LYS A 140 12.17 20.68 9.75
C LYS A 140 11.62 19.86 8.58
N ASN A 141 10.64 19.01 8.85
CA ASN A 141 9.93 18.22 7.83
C ASN A 141 10.87 17.43 6.89
N GLY A 142 11.93 16.81 7.42
CA GLY A 142 12.86 16.03 6.61
C GLY A 142 13.69 16.88 5.63
N LYS A 143 13.93 18.15 5.95
CA LYS A 143 14.78 19.08 5.18
C LYS A 143 15.60 19.95 6.12
N VAL A 144 16.74 20.43 5.64
CA VAL A 144 17.56 21.42 6.34
C VAL A 144 17.34 22.78 5.68
N TYR A 145 16.93 23.75 6.48
CA TYR A 145 16.71 25.14 6.06
C TYR A 145 17.86 26.00 6.55
N VAL A 146 18.55 26.66 5.61
CA VAL A 146 19.53 27.69 5.90
C VAL A 146 18.89 29.02 5.54
N SER A 147 18.45 29.76 6.56
CA SER A 147 17.81 31.06 6.39
C SER A 147 18.86 32.15 6.54
N MET A 148 18.97 33.01 5.53
CA MET A 148 19.88 34.15 5.49
C MET A 148 19.07 35.42 5.35
N SER A 149 19.27 36.38 6.25
CA SER A 149 18.59 37.67 6.19
C SER A 149 18.97 38.45 4.93
N ASP A 150 18.05 39.27 4.46
CA ASP A 150 18.26 40.17 3.34
C ASP A 150 19.50 41.10 3.57
N LYS A 151 19.62 41.61 4.79
CA LYS A 151 20.74 42.46 5.22
C LYS A 151 22.12 41.80 5.08
N LEU A 152 22.18 40.46 5.24
CA LEU A 152 23.42 39.70 5.08
C LEU A 152 23.78 39.58 3.59
N LEU A 153 22.77 39.36 2.73
CA LEU A 153 22.95 38.97 1.35
C LEU A 153 22.94 40.17 0.37
N PHE A 154 22.07 41.16 0.61
CA PHE A 154 21.76 42.17 -0.41
C PHE A 154 21.68 43.58 0.18
N LYS A 155 21.87 44.57 -0.69
CA LYS A 155 21.42 45.94 -0.41
C LYS A 155 19.92 46.08 -0.59
N SER A 156 19.35 47.09 0.07
CA SER A 156 17.91 47.37 -0.06
C SER A 156 17.50 47.58 -1.52
N GLY A 157 16.49 46.82 -1.98
CA GLY A 157 16.00 46.90 -3.37
C GLY A 157 16.93 46.32 -4.43
N ASP A 158 18.04 45.68 -4.05
CA ASP A 158 19.01 45.09 -4.96
C ASP A 158 18.97 43.54 -4.86
N ALA A 159 19.45 42.87 -5.91
CA ALA A 159 19.62 41.42 -5.98
C ALA A 159 21.11 40.99 -6.12
N ASN A 160 22.04 41.94 -6.09
CA ASN A 160 23.49 41.65 -6.13
C ASN A 160 23.98 41.21 -4.74
N VAL A 161 24.65 40.06 -4.68
CA VAL A 161 25.11 39.47 -3.41
C VAL A 161 26.30 40.26 -2.89
N GLU A 162 26.21 40.76 -1.64
CA GLU A 162 27.26 41.49 -0.93
C GLU A 162 28.40 40.58 -0.46
N ALA A 163 29.57 41.16 -0.19
CA ALA A 163 30.79 40.42 0.19
C ALA A 163 30.59 39.46 1.37
N LYS A 164 29.87 39.90 2.43
CA LYS A 164 29.58 39.10 3.61
C LYS A 164 28.68 37.91 3.27
N GLY A 165 27.70 38.13 2.40
CA GLY A 165 26.83 37.07 1.87
C GLY A 165 27.59 36.06 1.02
N LYS A 166 28.49 36.56 0.17
CA LYS A 166 29.38 35.68 -0.62
C LYS A 166 30.22 34.76 0.25
N GLU A 167 30.77 35.28 1.37
CA GLU A 167 31.54 34.47 2.33
C GLU A 167 30.68 33.33 2.93
N ALA A 168 29.47 33.65 3.37
CA ALA A 168 28.55 32.66 3.93
C ALA A 168 28.20 31.58 2.88
N LEU A 169 27.85 32.01 1.65
CA LEU A 169 27.53 31.11 0.54
C LEU A 169 28.71 30.25 0.12
N LYS A 170 29.95 30.78 0.17
CA LYS A 170 31.17 29.98 -0.10
C LYS A 170 31.33 28.86 0.90
N LYS A 171 31.26 29.16 2.20
CA LYS A 171 31.37 28.13 3.26
C LYS A 171 30.28 27.06 3.12
N LEU A 172 29.06 27.48 2.81
CA LEU A 172 27.95 26.56 2.55
C LEU A 172 28.24 25.69 1.31
N ALA A 173 28.71 26.27 0.21
CA ALA A 173 29.05 25.56 -1.02
C ALA A 173 30.15 24.51 -0.80
N GLU A 174 31.16 24.79 0.02
CA GLU A 174 32.21 23.83 0.36
C GLU A 174 31.65 22.56 1.04
N VAL A 175 30.64 22.74 1.90
CA VAL A 175 29.95 21.59 2.55
C VAL A 175 29.09 20.86 1.53
N LEU A 176 28.33 21.59 0.71
CA LEU A 176 27.36 21.01 -0.23
C LEU A 176 28.01 20.30 -1.42
N ASN A 177 29.23 20.74 -1.82
CA ASN A 177 30.01 20.08 -2.86
C ASN A 177 30.59 18.73 -2.38
N LYS A 178 30.76 18.52 -1.06
CA LYS A 178 31.13 17.24 -0.47
C LYS A 178 29.94 16.29 -0.28
N ASN A 179 28.71 16.84 -0.27
CA ASN A 179 27.47 16.10 -0.06
C ASN A 179 26.59 16.18 -1.32
N THR A 180 26.86 15.33 -2.31
CA THR A 180 26.22 15.37 -3.64
C THR A 180 24.80 14.82 -3.69
N ASP A 181 24.38 14.08 -2.64
CA ASP A 181 23.09 13.37 -2.59
C ASP A 181 21.94 14.22 -2.08
N VAL A 182 22.08 15.56 -2.16
CA VAL A 182 21.03 16.51 -1.79
C VAL A 182 20.68 17.42 -2.95
N SER A 183 19.40 17.71 -3.08
CA SER A 183 18.86 18.78 -3.95
C SER A 183 18.75 20.07 -3.15
N ILE A 184 18.95 21.19 -3.81
CA ILE A 184 19.09 22.51 -3.20
C ILE A 184 18.10 23.46 -3.86
N ALA A 185 17.11 23.94 -3.12
CA ALA A 185 16.20 24.98 -3.58
C ALA A 185 16.55 26.30 -2.88
N ILE A 186 16.75 27.35 -3.67
CA ILE A 186 16.96 28.71 -3.18
C ILE A 186 15.65 29.46 -3.31
N GLU A 187 15.07 29.86 -2.18
CA GLU A 187 13.79 30.55 -2.10
C GLU A 187 13.98 31.99 -1.60
N GLY A 188 13.65 32.97 -2.48
CA GLY A 188 13.67 34.39 -2.11
C GLY A 188 12.32 34.82 -1.52
N HIS A 189 12.34 35.52 -0.39
CA HIS A 189 11.17 36.06 0.28
C HIS A 189 11.30 37.56 0.50
N THR A 190 10.19 38.27 0.47
CA THR A 190 10.10 39.71 0.81
C THR A 190 9.16 39.92 2.00
N ASP A 191 9.15 41.12 2.54
CA ASP A 191 8.04 41.61 3.35
C ASP A 191 6.88 42.07 2.45
N ASN A 192 5.82 42.61 3.03
CA ASN A 192 4.64 43.10 2.34
C ASN A 192 4.78 44.56 1.83
N VAL A 193 5.97 45.17 1.89
CA VAL A 193 6.18 46.48 1.33
C VAL A 193 6.33 46.36 -0.20
N PRO A 194 5.44 46.96 -0.99
CA PRO A 194 5.54 46.86 -2.44
C PRO A 194 6.83 47.49 -2.97
N ILE A 195 7.55 46.72 -3.82
CA ILE A 195 8.66 47.28 -4.59
C ILE A 195 8.21 47.60 -6.01
N LYS A 196 8.65 48.73 -6.52
CA LYS A 196 8.49 49.09 -7.93
C LYS A 196 9.69 49.90 -8.36
N THR A 197 10.52 49.32 -9.21
CA THR A 197 11.71 49.96 -9.76
C THR A 197 11.72 49.83 -11.28
N ALA A 198 12.71 50.35 -11.96
CA ALA A 198 12.90 50.15 -13.40
C ALA A 198 13.20 48.70 -13.76
N ILE A 199 13.70 47.90 -12.79
CA ILE A 199 14.13 46.48 -12.98
C ILE A 199 13.08 45.51 -12.45
N TYR A 200 12.47 45.78 -11.29
CA TYR A 200 11.53 44.91 -10.62
C TYR A 200 10.16 45.54 -10.60
N LYS A 201 9.15 44.84 -11.13
CA LYS A 201 7.75 45.27 -11.15
C LYS A 201 7.08 45.16 -9.79
N ASP A 202 7.42 44.11 -9.07
CA ASP A 202 6.80 43.71 -7.79
C ASP A 202 7.74 42.83 -6.94
N ASN A 203 7.22 42.37 -5.83
CA ASN A 203 7.93 41.49 -4.89
C ASN A 203 8.22 40.10 -5.48
N TRP A 204 7.47 39.65 -6.49
CA TRP A 204 7.77 38.40 -7.21
C TRP A 204 9.06 38.52 -8.01
N ASP A 205 9.18 39.61 -8.80
CA ASP A 205 10.38 39.86 -9.62
C ASP A 205 11.63 39.97 -8.74
N LEU A 206 11.58 40.75 -7.64
CA LEU A 206 12.71 40.92 -6.75
C LEU A 206 13.13 39.60 -6.09
N SER A 207 12.17 38.87 -5.53
CA SER A 207 12.45 37.58 -4.83
C SER A 207 13.02 36.53 -5.76
N ALA A 208 12.48 36.43 -6.99
CA ALA A 208 12.99 35.53 -8.01
C ALA A 208 14.40 35.92 -8.50
N ALA A 209 14.65 37.19 -8.71
CA ALA A 209 15.97 37.71 -9.12
C ALA A 209 17.03 37.42 -8.07
N ARG A 210 16.73 37.61 -6.78
CA ARG A 210 17.60 37.28 -5.64
C ARG A 210 17.95 35.82 -5.59
N ALA A 211 16.95 34.95 -5.65
CA ALA A 211 17.16 33.50 -5.69
C ALA A 211 18.04 33.09 -6.88
N THR A 212 17.77 33.62 -8.05
CA THR A 212 18.53 33.33 -9.29
C THR A 212 19.97 33.81 -9.20
N ASN A 213 20.23 34.98 -8.63
CA ASN A 213 21.60 35.50 -8.48
C ASN A 213 22.40 34.65 -7.45
N VAL A 214 21.77 34.14 -6.41
CA VAL A 214 22.41 33.17 -5.51
C VAL A 214 22.75 31.88 -6.27
N VAL A 215 21.84 31.34 -7.10
CA VAL A 215 22.12 30.16 -7.93
C VAL A 215 23.31 30.42 -8.85
N ARG A 216 23.34 31.54 -9.58
CA ARG A 216 24.48 31.90 -10.45
C ARG A 216 25.77 31.95 -9.68
N LEU A 217 25.79 32.58 -8.51
CA LEU A 217 26.98 32.65 -7.67
C LEU A 217 27.47 31.24 -7.27
N LEU A 218 26.56 30.37 -6.88
CA LEU A 218 26.88 28.97 -6.50
C LEU A 218 27.43 28.17 -7.67
N THR A 219 26.88 28.35 -8.88
CA THR A 219 27.34 27.65 -10.09
C THR A 219 28.63 28.22 -10.65
N ASP A 220 28.69 29.54 -10.84
CA ASP A 220 29.76 30.18 -11.61
C ASP A 220 31.02 30.33 -10.77
N GLU A 221 30.90 30.84 -9.54
CA GLU A 221 32.05 31.08 -8.66
C GLU A 221 32.41 29.82 -7.83
N TYR A 222 31.42 29.09 -7.27
CA TYR A 222 31.70 27.96 -6.34
C TYR A 222 31.52 26.59 -6.98
N LYS A 223 31.36 26.51 -8.31
CA LYS A 223 31.39 25.27 -9.12
C LYS A 223 30.42 24.19 -8.65
N MET A 224 29.25 24.62 -8.16
CA MET A 224 28.18 23.68 -7.84
C MET A 224 27.50 23.15 -9.11
N ASP A 225 27.13 21.87 -9.08
CA ASP A 225 26.35 21.26 -10.17
C ASP A 225 24.97 21.91 -10.28
N ALA A 226 24.72 22.56 -11.42
CA ALA A 226 23.48 23.28 -11.70
C ALA A 226 22.23 22.35 -11.67
N HIS A 227 22.37 21.06 -11.97
CA HIS A 227 21.26 20.11 -11.92
C HIS A 227 20.70 19.87 -10.50
N ARG A 228 21.46 20.26 -9.48
CA ARG A 228 21.06 20.17 -8.07
C ARG A 228 20.34 21.42 -7.57
N LEU A 229 20.37 22.51 -8.34
CA LEU A 229 19.96 23.84 -7.91
C LEU A 229 18.60 24.23 -8.54
N THR A 230 17.74 24.82 -7.74
CA THR A 230 16.47 25.41 -8.20
C THR A 230 16.32 26.78 -7.57
N ALA A 231 16.02 27.82 -8.38
CA ALA A 231 15.69 29.16 -7.90
C ALA A 231 14.17 29.34 -7.87
N SER A 232 13.63 29.90 -6.80
CA SER A 232 12.19 30.18 -6.64
C SER A 232 11.97 31.54 -5.94
N GLY A 233 11.15 32.39 -6.53
CA GLY A 233 10.62 33.58 -5.87
C GLY A 233 9.35 33.20 -5.11
N LYS A 234 9.21 33.68 -3.88
CA LYS A 234 8.02 33.47 -3.02
C LYS A 234 7.27 34.79 -2.75
N GLY A 235 7.87 35.92 -3.11
CA GLY A 235 7.30 37.23 -2.82
C GLY A 235 7.03 37.41 -1.32
N GLU A 236 5.94 38.07 -0.99
CA GLU A 236 5.47 38.37 0.37
C GLU A 236 4.53 37.31 0.97
N TYR A 237 4.22 36.25 0.23
CA TYR A 237 3.10 35.32 0.55
C TYR A 237 3.45 34.22 1.54
N PHE A 238 4.70 34.14 1.98
CA PHE A 238 5.16 33.13 2.97
C PHE A 238 5.87 33.82 4.16
N PRO A 239 5.16 34.67 4.92
CA PRO A 239 5.74 35.36 6.06
C PRO A 239 6.01 34.37 7.21
N VAL A 240 7.15 34.56 7.90
CA VAL A 240 7.53 33.82 9.13
C VAL A 240 7.31 34.65 10.38
N ALA A 241 7.03 35.95 10.23
CA ALA A 241 6.73 36.86 11.30
C ALA A 241 5.68 37.90 10.86
N ASP A 242 5.14 38.65 11.83
CA ASP A 242 4.12 39.67 11.55
C ASP A 242 4.68 40.82 10.73
N ASN A 243 4.07 41.11 9.59
CA ASN A 243 4.41 42.21 8.70
C ASN A 243 3.99 43.62 9.26
N SER A 244 3.28 43.68 10.35
CA SER A 244 2.94 44.97 11.01
C SER A 244 4.11 45.60 11.76
N THR A 245 5.13 44.79 12.12
CA THR A 245 6.30 45.26 12.89
C THR A 245 7.54 45.38 12.02
N VAL A 246 8.46 46.27 12.41
CA VAL A 246 9.74 46.44 11.67
C VAL A 246 10.60 45.17 11.78
N GLU A 247 10.63 44.57 12.95
CA GLU A 247 11.36 43.33 13.24
C GLU A 247 10.77 42.12 12.46
N GLY A 248 9.45 42.04 12.36
CA GLY A 248 8.77 41.00 11.59
C GLY A 248 9.03 41.14 10.10
N LYS A 249 8.95 42.33 9.54
CA LYS A 249 9.34 42.62 8.16
C LYS A 249 10.80 42.22 7.90
N ALA A 250 11.72 42.56 8.81
CA ALA A 250 13.12 42.18 8.67
C ALA A 250 13.33 40.65 8.62
N LYS A 251 12.57 39.88 9.40
CA LYS A 251 12.58 38.40 9.37
C LYS A 251 11.96 37.84 8.09
N ASN A 252 10.93 38.50 7.55
CA ASN A 252 10.28 38.09 6.31
C ASN A 252 11.16 38.32 5.09
N ARG A 253 11.98 39.38 5.07
CA ARG A 253 13.00 39.63 4.03
C ARG A 253 14.19 38.69 4.24
N ARG A 254 14.14 37.52 3.60
CA ARG A 254 15.15 36.48 3.73
C ARG A 254 15.31 35.67 2.44
N THR A 255 16.40 34.98 2.36
CA THR A 255 16.59 33.89 1.39
C THR A 255 16.75 32.59 2.15
N GLU A 256 15.93 31.62 1.83
CA GLU A 256 16.03 30.26 2.37
C GLU A 256 16.73 29.35 1.36
N ILE A 257 17.76 28.63 1.83
CA ILE A 257 18.40 27.56 1.08
C ILE A 257 17.90 26.26 1.70
N VAL A 258 17.04 25.57 0.96
CA VAL A 258 16.34 24.37 1.40
C VAL A 258 17.08 23.15 0.85
N LEU A 259 17.66 22.38 1.73
CA LEU A 259 18.41 21.17 1.41
C LEU A 259 17.51 19.95 1.63
N SER A 260 17.29 19.20 0.57
CA SER A 260 16.44 18.00 0.58
C SER A 260 17.22 16.80 0.09
N PRO A 261 17.08 15.61 0.70
CA PRO A 261 17.69 14.41 0.16
C PRO A 261 17.10 14.09 -1.22
N LYS A 262 17.89 13.50 -2.10
CA LYS A 262 17.38 12.98 -3.38
C LYS A 262 16.48 11.78 -3.10
N LEU A 263 15.28 11.80 -3.65
CA LEU A 263 14.27 10.76 -3.44
C LEU A 263 14.21 9.74 -4.58
N ASP A 264 15.20 9.72 -5.46
CA ASP A 264 15.19 8.90 -6.69
C ASP A 264 15.04 7.40 -6.39
N GLU A 265 15.74 6.89 -5.36
CA GLU A 265 15.64 5.49 -4.94
C GLU A 265 14.25 5.19 -4.38
N LEU A 266 13.69 6.07 -3.57
CA LEU A 266 12.35 5.94 -3.01
C LEU A 266 11.27 5.95 -4.11
N MET A 267 11.38 6.88 -5.05
CA MET A 267 10.44 6.99 -6.17
C MET A 267 10.48 5.76 -7.08
N LYS A 268 11.67 5.19 -7.33
CA LYS A 268 11.81 3.92 -8.07
C LYS A 268 11.06 2.78 -7.39
N LEU A 269 11.21 2.62 -6.08
CA LEU A 269 10.48 1.58 -5.32
C LEU A 269 8.97 1.77 -5.34
N ILE A 270 8.48 3.00 -5.25
CA ILE A 270 7.05 3.29 -5.25
C ILE A 270 6.43 3.09 -6.64
N SER A 271 7.17 3.39 -7.71
CA SER A 271 6.69 3.32 -9.10
C SER A 271 6.65 1.90 -9.69
N VAL A 272 7.34 0.93 -9.10
CA VAL A 272 7.25 -0.48 -9.50
C VAL A 272 5.93 -1.05 -8.94
N LYS A 273 4.92 -1.20 -9.82
CA LYS A 273 3.63 -1.83 -9.52
C LYS A 273 3.75 -3.35 -9.53
#